data_14adabe09bb9016bf5a3c8328ede60b2
#
_entry.id   14adabe09bb9016bf5a3c8328ede60b2
#
_cell.length_a   1.000
_cell.length_b   1.000
_cell.length_c   1.000
_cell.angle_alpha   90.00
_cell.angle_beta   90.00
_cell.angle_gamma   90.00
#
_symmetry.space_group_name_H-M   'P 1'
#
loop_
_entity.id
_entity.type
_entity.pdbx_description
1 polymer ?
#
loop_
_entity_poly.entity_id
_entity_poly.type
_entity_poly.pdbx_seq_one_letter_code
_entity_poly.pdbx_strand_id
1 'polypeptide(L)'
;MKICLVEPFHTGSHATWAEEYARYSGHEVTLLTLDGRHWKWRMHGGAVALAKRFMAEGLEPDLLLASDMLDLATFLALTRATTANLPTALYCHENQLTYPWSPDDHDPQHKRDAHYAFINYTSALAADAVLFNSHFHLEALISQLPEFL
;
A
#
# COMPACT_ATOMS: atom_id res chain seq x y z
N MET A 1 0.67 -4.20 -21.12
CA MET A 1 0.31 -4.93 -19.91
C MET A 1 -0.76 -4.14 -19.19
N LYS A 2 -1.79 -4.78 -18.65
CA LYS A 2 -2.83 -4.15 -17.83
C LYS A 2 -2.40 -4.17 -16.37
N ILE A 3 -2.36 -3.01 -15.73
CA ILE A 3 -1.96 -2.88 -14.33
C ILE A 3 -3.14 -2.30 -13.52
N CYS A 4 -3.50 -2.94 -12.43
CA CYS A 4 -4.38 -2.32 -11.44
C CYS A 4 -3.49 -1.70 -10.34
N LEU A 5 -3.46 -0.37 -10.25
CA LEU A 5 -2.76 0.37 -9.21
C LEU A 5 -3.75 0.69 -8.08
N VAL A 6 -3.48 0.15 -6.89
CA VAL A 6 -4.35 0.25 -5.71
C VAL A 6 -3.75 1.23 -4.71
N GLU A 7 -4.41 2.39 -4.53
CA GLU A 7 -3.95 3.46 -3.67
C GLU A 7 -5.07 3.94 -2.74
N PRO A 8 -5.07 3.53 -1.45
CA PRO A 8 -6.14 3.92 -0.52
C PRO A 8 -6.02 5.35 0.01
N PHE A 9 -4.91 6.05 -0.24
CA PHE A 9 -4.66 7.41 0.23
C PHE A 9 -4.28 8.35 -0.92
N HIS A 10 -5.18 8.49 -1.89
CA HIS A 10 -4.96 9.26 -3.10
C HIS A 10 -4.99 10.76 -2.85
N THR A 11 -3.84 11.33 -2.47
CA THR A 11 -3.62 12.77 -2.26
C THR A 11 -2.12 13.09 -2.27
N GLY A 12 -1.75 14.35 -2.48
CA GLY A 12 -0.35 14.81 -2.43
C GLY A 12 0.57 13.99 -3.32
N SER A 13 1.71 13.57 -2.78
CA SER A 13 2.72 12.77 -3.50
C SER A 13 2.20 11.42 -3.97
N HIS A 14 1.32 10.77 -3.22
CA HIS A 14 0.69 9.50 -3.60
C HIS A 14 -0.16 9.65 -4.87
N ALA A 15 -1.01 10.69 -4.91
CA ALA A 15 -1.84 10.96 -6.09
C ALA A 15 -0.98 11.32 -7.30
N THR A 16 -0.01 12.22 -7.14
CA THR A 16 0.90 12.62 -8.22
C THR A 16 1.64 11.41 -8.79
N TRP A 17 2.21 10.56 -7.94
CA TRP A 17 2.90 9.36 -8.38
C TRP A 17 1.99 8.41 -9.14
N ALA A 18 0.80 8.11 -8.61
CA ALA A 18 -0.14 7.18 -9.23
C ALA A 18 -0.61 7.68 -10.61
N GLU A 19 -0.95 8.97 -10.72
CA GLU A 19 -1.41 9.60 -11.96
C GLU A 19 -0.28 9.69 -13.00
N GLU A 20 0.93 10.07 -12.58
CA GLU A 20 2.08 10.13 -13.49
C GLU A 20 2.53 8.74 -13.92
N TYR A 21 2.51 7.76 -13.03
CA TYR A 21 2.78 6.37 -13.41
C TYR A 21 1.76 5.88 -14.45
N ALA A 22 0.47 6.13 -14.23
CA ALA A 22 -0.56 5.79 -15.20
C ALA A 22 -0.34 6.48 -16.55
N ARG A 23 0.10 7.74 -16.54
CA ARG A 23 0.32 8.54 -17.75
C ARG A 23 1.58 8.15 -18.54
N TYR A 24 2.67 7.81 -17.82
CA TYR A 24 4.00 7.73 -18.45
C TYR A 24 4.59 6.32 -18.49
N SER A 25 4.03 5.34 -17.80
CA SER A 25 4.58 3.98 -17.75
C SER A 25 4.53 3.22 -19.08
N GLY A 26 3.72 3.67 -20.06
CA GLY A 26 3.49 2.95 -21.31
C GLY A 26 2.61 1.71 -21.15
N HIS A 27 1.95 1.55 -20.00
CA HIS A 27 1.03 0.48 -19.70
C HIS A 27 -0.42 0.97 -19.64
N GLU A 28 -1.37 0.05 -19.72
CA GLU A 28 -2.79 0.32 -19.47
C GLU A 28 -3.01 0.24 -17.94
N VAL A 29 -3.07 1.39 -17.28
CA VAL A 29 -3.17 1.46 -15.82
C VAL A 29 -4.57 1.86 -15.40
N THR A 30 -5.22 0.99 -14.62
CA THR A 30 -6.47 1.31 -13.91
C THR A 30 -6.13 1.76 -12.49
N LEU A 31 -6.55 2.99 -12.14
CA LEU A 31 -6.38 3.53 -10.79
C LEU A 31 -7.57 3.14 -9.91
N LEU A 32 -7.34 2.30 -8.92
CA LEU A 32 -8.32 1.91 -7.92
C LEU A 32 -7.99 2.63 -6.60
N THR A 33 -8.65 3.76 -6.35
CA THR A 33 -8.24 4.71 -5.32
C THR A 33 -9.36 5.07 -4.34
N LEU A 34 -8.98 5.58 -3.17
CA LEU A 34 -9.87 6.27 -2.23
C LEU A 34 -9.30 7.66 -1.93
N ASP A 35 -10.18 8.62 -1.57
CA ASP A 35 -9.76 9.97 -1.17
C ASP A 35 -8.73 9.94 -0.04
N GLY A 36 -7.70 10.78 -0.14
CA GLY A 36 -6.63 10.89 0.83
C GLY A 36 -7.05 11.61 2.12
N ARG A 37 -7.90 10.97 2.91
CA ARG A 37 -8.38 11.46 4.21
C ARG A 37 -8.25 10.39 5.27
N HIS A 38 -7.96 10.79 6.52
CA HIS A 38 -7.91 9.86 7.65
C HIS A 38 -6.99 8.65 7.41
N TRP A 39 -5.71 8.90 7.16
CA TRP A 39 -4.73 7.92 6.73
C TRP A 39 -4.73 6.63 7.59
N LYS A 40 -4.85 6.77 8.91
CA LYS A 40 -4.94 5.62 9.85
C LYS A 40 -6.09 4.68 9.48
N TRP A 41 -7.24 5.27 9.18
CA TRP A 41 -8.40 4.50 8.75
C TRP A 41 -8.23 3.91 7.36
N ARG A 42 -7.51 4.60 6.46
CA ARG A 42 -7.20 4.06 5.13
C ARG A 42 -6.31 2.84 5.20
N MET A 43 -5.31 2.82 6.07
CA MET A 43 -4.46 1.65 6.28
C MET A 43 -5.26 0.42 6.77
N HIS A 44 -6.27 0.61 7.61
CA HIS A 44 -7.10 -0.51 8.08
C HIS A 44 -8.27 -0.83 7.15
N GLY A 45 -9.08 0.16 6.84
CA GLY A 45 -10.35 -0.05 6.13
C GLY A 45 -10.25 0.05 4.61
N GLY A 46 -9.17 0.63 4.10
CA GLY A 46 -8.98 0.84 2.66
C GLY A 46 -8.99 -0.45 1.86
N ALA A 47 -8.32 -1.48 2.35
CA ALA A 47 -8.27 -2.79 1.70
C ALA A 47 -9.67 -3.41 1.52
N VAL A 48 -10.52 -3.31 2.54
CA VAL A 48 -11.89 -3.86 2.48
C VAL A 48 -12.73 -3.12 1.45
N ALA A 49 -12.67 -1.77 1.44
CA ALA A 49 -13.42 -0.96 0.51
C ALA A 49 -12.98 -1.18 -0.95
N LEU A 50 -11.66 -1.21 -1.18
CA LEU A 50 -11.08 -1.38 -2.51
C LEU A 50 -11.23 -2.82 -3.02
N ALA A 51 -11.14 -3.84 -2.16
CA ALA A 51 -11.41 -5.22 -2.55
C ALA A 51 -12.86 -5.39 -3.03
N LYS A 52 -13.83 -4.79 -2.34
CA LYS A 52 -15.22 -4.79 -2.78
C LYS A 52 -15.40 -4.14 -4.16
N ARG A 53 -14.74 -3.01 -4.40
CA ARG A 53 -14.77 -2.32 -5.70
C ARG A 53 -14.07 -3.13 -6.79
N PHE A 54 -12.88 -3.68 -6.51
CA PHE A 54 -12.12 -4.53 -7.43
C PHE A 54 -12.99 -5.68 -7.97
N MET A 55 -13.67 -6.39 -7.05
CA MET A 55 -14.54 -7.50 -7.42
C MET A 55 -15.81 -7.04 -8.16
N ALA A 56 -16.42 -5.92 -7.76
CA ALA A 56 -17.64 -5.40 -8.37
C ALA A 56 -17.40 -4.86 -9.79
N GLU A 57 -16.24 -4.27 -10.05
CA GLU A 57 -15.83 -3.74 -11.35
C GLU A 57 -15.32 -4.84 -12.30
N GLY A 58 -15.14 -6.08 -11.80
CA GLY A 58 -14.69 -7.22 -12.59
C GLY A 58 -13.31 -6.99 -13.21
N LEU A 59 -12.37 -6.38 -12.45
CA LEU A 59 -11.04 -6.06 -12.95
C LEU A 59 -10.21 -7.33 -13.17
N GLU A 60 -9.60 -7.44 -14.34
CA GLU A 60 -8.73 -8.56 -14.75
C GLU A 60 -7.37 -8.00 -15.22
N PRO A 61 -6.53 -7.50 -14.28
CA PRO A 61 -5.19 -7.02 -14.63
C PRO A 61 -4.19 -8.15 -14.81
N ASP A 62 -3.08 -7.84 -15.50
CA ASP A 62 -1.91 -8.73 -15.60
C ASP A 62 -0.98 -8.60 -14.38
N LEU A 63 -1.07 -7.45 -13.65
CA LEU A 63 -0.27 -7.12 -12.47
C LEU A 63 -1.08 -6.27 -11.51
N LEU A 64 -0.99 -6.59 -10.22
CA LEU A 64 -1.43 -5.72 -9.14
C LEU A 64 -0.25 -4.89 -8.61
N LEU A 65 -0.38 -3.57 -8.61
CA LEU A 65 0.59 -2.65 -8.01
C LEU A 65 -0.08 -1.92 -6.86
N ALA A 66 0.35 -2.21 -5.64
CA ALA A 66 -0.20 -1.60 -4.43
C ALA A 66 0.75 -0.57 -3.83
N SER A 67 0.22 0.48 -3.19
CA SER A 67 1.03 1.36 -2.35
C SER A 67 1.12 0.85 -0.91
N ASP A 68 2.10 1.35 -0.17
CA ASP A 68 2.35 1.02 1.25
C ASP A 68 1.22 1.40 2.20
N MET A 69 0.32 2.29 1.77
CA MET A 69 -0.88 2.65 2.53
C MET A 69 -1.98 1.57 2.51
N LEU A 70 -1.83 0.54 1.68
CA LEU A 70 -2.76 -0.58 1.60
C LEU A 70 -2.36 -1.71 2.55
N ASP A 71 -3.31 -2.25 3.31
CA ASP A 71 -3.19 -3.60 3.88
C ASP A 71 -3.33 -4.63 2.75
N LEU A 72 -2.21 -4.88 2.06
CA LEU A 72 -2.17 -5.77 0.90
C LEU A 72 -2.55 -7.21 1.26
N ALA A 73 -2.13 -7.69 2.43
CA ALA A 73 -2.46 -9.04 2.88
C ALA A 73 -3.98 -9.23 3.00
N THR A 74 -4.67 -8.26 3.61
CA THR A 74 -6.13 -8.24 3.69
C THR A 74 -6.79 -8.12 2.32
N PHE A 75 -6.29 -7.23 1.45
CA PHE A 75 -6.81 -7.08 0.10
C PHE A 75 -6.74 -8.39 -0.69
N LEU A 76 -5.59 -9.04 -0.71
CA LEU A 76 -5.39 -10.33 -1.41
C LEU A 76 -6.26 -11.44 -0.83
N ALA A 77 -6.42 -11.50 0.49
CA ALA A 77 -7.30 -12.47 1.13
C ALA A 77 -8.77 -12.31 0.69
N LEU A 78 -9.25 -11.06 0.57
CA LEU A 78 -10.62 -10.77 0.18
C LEU A 78 -10.88 -10.94 -1.33
N THR A 79 -9.85 -10.81 -2.15
CA THR A 79 -9.93 -10.92 -3.61
C THR A 79 -9.33 -12.23 -4.15
N ARG A 80 -8.96 -13.17 -3.29
CA ARG A 80 -8.21 -14.39 -3.62
C ARG A 80 -8.77 -15.20 -4.79
N ALA A 81 -10.08 -15.16 -5.01
CA ALA A 81 -10.71 -15.88 -6.12
C ALA A 81 -10.21 -15.39 -7.48
N THR A 82 -9.77 -14.13 -7.57
CA THR A 82 -9.26 -13.49 -8.79
C THR A 82 -7.74 -13.29 -8.73
N THR A 83 -7.19 -13.04 -7.52
CA THR A 83 -5.79 -12.62 -7.36
C THR A 83 -4.83 -13.75 -6.98
N ALA A 84 -5.29 -14.99 -6.78
CA ALA A 84 -4.44 -16.09 -6.26
C ALA A 84 -3.17 -16.38 -7.09
N ASN A 85 -3.19 -16.10 -8.40
CA ASN A 85 -2.05 -16.29 -9.30
C ASN A 85 -1.64 -14.98 -9.99
N LEU A 86 -2.13 -13.86 -9.50
CA LEU A 86 -1.84 -12.56 -10.08
C LEU A 86 -0.52 -12.03 -9.50
N PRO A 87 0.51 -11.75 -10.33
CA PRO A 87 1.72 -11.09 -9.87
C PRO A 87 1.40 -9.80 -9.13
N THR A 88 2.04 -9.60 -7.97
CA THR A 88 1.75 -8.49 -7.07
C THR A 88 3.02 -7.76 -6.67
N ALA A 89 3.04 -6.44 -6.86
CA ALA A 89 4.12 -5.58 -6.41
C ALA A 89 3.61 -4.57 -5.37
N LEU A 90 4.44 -4.29 -4.36
CA LEU A 90 4.22 -3.25 -3.37
C LEU A 90 5.22 -2.12 -3.62
N TYR A 91 4.73 -0.90 -3.80
CA TYR A 91 5.57 0.29 -3.88
C TYR A 91 5.49 1.09 -2.58
N CYS A 92 6.63 1.30 -1.96
CA CYS A 92 6.77 2.00 -0.68
C CYS A 92 7.19 3.45 -0.90
N HIS A 93 6.27 4.38 -0.69
CA HIS A 93 6.54 5.81 -0.56
C HIS A 93 7.22 6.10 0.77
N GLU A 94 6.71 5.46 1.82
CA GLU A 94 7.15 5.56 3.21
C GLU A 94 6.86 4.24 3.94
N ASN A 95 7.19 4.17 5.21
CA ASN A 95 6.77 3.08 6.08
C ASN A 95 6.50 3.64 7.49
N GLN A 96 5.54 3.07 8.18
CA GLN A 96 5.12 3.58 9.48
C GLN A 96 6.02 3.12 10.65
N LEU A 97 7.06 2.35 10.37
CA LEU A 97 8.09 1.98 11.35
C LEU A 97 9.10 3.12 11.56
N THR A 98 9.49 3.80 10.46
CA THR A 98 10.54 4.82 10.49
C THR A 98 10.06 6.23 10.16
N TYR A 99 8.79 6.39 9.74
CA TYR A 99 8.22 7.70 9.45
C TYR A 99 8.04 8.50 10.73
N PRO A 100 8.47 9.77 10.77
CA PRO A 100 8.34 10.58 11.98
C PRO A 100 6.87 10.88 12.30
N TRP A 101 6.48 10.61 13.53
CA TRP A 101 5.14 10.92 14.02
C TRP A 101 4.94 12.42 14.21
N SER A 102 3.73 12.90 13.94
CA SER A 102 3.36 14.27 14.28
C SER A 102 3.44 14.48 15.81
N PRO A 103 3.98 15.61 16.29
CA PRO A 103 4.00 15.92 17.70
C PRO A 103 2.59 15.93 18.37
N ASP A 104 1.56 16.19 17.57
CA ASP A 104 0.17 16.24 18.03
C ASP A 104 -0.51 14.83 18.01
N ASP A 105 0.19 13.80 17.57
CA ASP A 105 -0.37 12.46 17.53
C ASP A 105 -0.14 11.73 18.87
N HIS A 106 -1.24 11.25 19.45
CA HIS A 106 -1.21 10.60 20.76
C HIS A 106 -0.98 9.06 20.71
N ASP A 107 -0.99 8.46 19.52
CA ASP A 107 -0.84 7.00 19.39
C ASP A 107 0.50 6.48 19.94
N PRO A 108 1.66 7.11 19.67
CA PRO A 108 2.93 6.67 20.26
C PRO A 108 2.93 6.69 21.79
N GLN A 109 2.33 7.73 22.39
CA GLN A 109 2.22 7.85 23.86
C GLN A 109 1.38 6.71 24.46
N HIS A 110 0.42 6.18 23.72
CA HIS A 110 -0.44 5.07 24.13
C HIS A 110 0.03 3.71 23.62
N LYS A 111 1.22 3.64 22.97
CA LYS A 111 1.77 2.42 22.34
C LYS A 111 0.80 1.81 21.33
N ARG A 112 0.19 2.64 20.50
CA ARG A 112 -0.79 2.26 19.47
C ARG A 112 -0.28 2.43 18.03
N ASP A 113 0.99 2.70 17.86
CA ASP A 113 1.66 2.99 16.61
C ASP A 113 2.16 1.73 15.88
N ALA A 114 2.57 0.71 16.62
CA ALA A 114 3.22 -0.48 16.06
C ALA A 114 2.38 -1.24 15.02
N HIS A 115 1.07 -1.21 15.10
CA HIS A 115 0.22 -1.96 14.16
C HIS A 115 0.21 -1.39 12.75
N TYR A 116 0.48 -0.10 12.54
CA TYR A 116 0.64 0.47 11.19
C TYR A 116 1.92 -0.04 10.53
N ALA A 117 3.02 -0.08 11.28
CA ALA A 117 4.27 -0.69 10.84
C ALA A 117 4.08 -2.20 10.54
N PHE A 118 3.26 -2.88 11.33
CA PHE A 118 2.93 -4.28 11.10
C PHE A 118 2.14 -4.50 9.80
N ILE A 119 1.24 -3.59 9.44
CA ILE A 119 0.56 -3.60 8.13
C ILE A 119 1.58 -3.48 6.99
N ASN A 120 2.55 -2.55 7.08
CA ASN A 120 3.60 -2.45 6.07
C ASN A 120 4.42 -3.74 5.96
N TYR A 121 4.80 -4.32 7.10
CA TYR A 121 5.56 -5.57 7.15
C TYR A 121 4.80 -6.74 6.51
N THR A 122 3.55 -6.97 6.91
CA THR A 122 2.74 -8.08 6.36
C THR A 122 2.40 -7.86 4.89
N SER A 123 2.23 -6.61 4.46
CA SER A 123 2.04 -6.27 3.04
C SER A 123 3.29 -6.57 2.22
N ALA A 124 4.49 -6.27 2.76
CA ALA A 124 5.75 -6.61 2.11
C ALA A 124 5.95 -8.13 2.00
N LEU A 125 5.54 -8.90 3.00
CA LEU A 125 5.60 -10.38 2.95
C LEU A 125 4.59 -10.98 1.95
N ALA A 126 3.47 -10.30 1.71
CA ALA A 126 2.42 -10.77 0.81
C ALA A 126 2.69 -10.46 -0.67
N ALA A 127 3.61 -9.54 -0.96
CA ALA A 127 3.96 -9.14 -2.32
C ALA A 127 5.04 -10.04 -2.93
N ASP A 128 4.97 -10.29 -4.25
CA ASP A 128 6.04 -10.97 -5.01
C ASP A 128 7.27 -10.09 -5.20
N ALA A 129 7.07 -8.75 -5.22
CA ALA A 129 8.15 -7.77 -5.31
C ALA A 129 7.84 -6.55 -4.45
N VAL A 130 8.87 -6.02 -3.77
CA VAL A 130 8.78 -4.78 -2.99
C VAL A 130 9.72 -3.74 -3.58
N LEU A 131 9.17 -2.58 -3.90
CA LEU A 131 9.86 -1.45 -4.51
C LEU A 131 9.91 -0.29 -3.53
N PHE A 132 11.03 0.40 -3.48
CA PHE A 132 11.22 1.54 -2.59
C PHE A 132 11.52 2.81 -3.40
N ASN A 133 11.03 3.94 -2.92
CA ASN A 133 11.31 5.24 -3.52
C ASN A 133 12.80 5.65 -3.45
N SER A 134 13.57 5.06 -2.53
CA SER A 134 15.00 5.36 -2.36
C SER A 134 15.74 4.26 -1.60
N HIS A 135 17.07 4.19 -1.77
CA HIS A 135 17.95 3.36 -0.96
C HIS A 135 17.88 3.70 0.53
N PHE A 136 17.78 4.99 0.85
CA PHE A 136 17.63 5.44 2.23
C PHE A 136 16.40 4.81 2.89
N HIS A 137 15.26 4.81 2.19
CA HIS A 137 14.04 4.23 2.72
C HIS A 137 14.16 2.71 2.93
N LEU A 138 14.72 1.99 1.95
CA LEU A 138 14.99 0.56 2.08
C LEU A 138 15.87 0.25 3.30
N GLU A 139 17.01 0.94 3.43
CA GLU A 139 17.94 0.73 4.54
C GLU A 139 17.32 1.07 5.89
N ALA A 140 16.55 2.17 5.96
CA ALA A 140 15.85 2.56 7.17
C ALA A 140 14.87 1.48 7.64
N LEU A 141 14.06 0.93 6.75
CA LEU A 141 13.13 -0.15 7.09
C LEU A 141 13.87 -1.41 7.54
N ILE A 142 14.82 -1.90 6.75
CA ILE A 142 15.51 -3.17 7.01
C ILE A 142 16.31 -3.13 8.33
N SER A 143 16.92 -1.99 8.64
CA SER A 143 17.68 -1.83 9.89
C SER A 143 16.82 -1.84 11.16
N GLN A 144 15.56 -1.41 11.07
CA GLN A 144 14.65 -1.33 12.20
C GLN A 144 13.82 -2.61 12.42
N LEU A 145 13.62 -3.42 11.37
CA LEU A 145 12.81 -4.63 11.47
C LEU A 145 13.24 -5.62 12.57
N PRO A 146 14.55 -5.90 12.79
CA PRO A 146 14.95 -6.85 13.84
C PRO A 146 14.59 -6.44 15.26
N GLU A 147 14.48 -5.14 15.53
CA GLU A 147 14.05 -4.62 16.84
C GLU A 147 12.52 -4.56 16.96
N PHE A 148 11.84 -4.52 15.85
CA PHE A 148 10.39 -4.47 15.78
C PHE A 148 9.73 -5.84 15.94
N LEU A 149 10.35 -6.89 15.41
CA LEU A 149 9.85 -8.28 15.41
C LEU A 149 10.34 -9.06 16.64
#